data_2c98d26b362779a94620f0c4350ec753
#
_entry.id   2c98d26b362779a94620f0c4350ec753
#
_cell.length_a   1.000
_cell.length_b   1.000
_cell.length_c   1.000
_cell.angle_alpha   90.00
_cell.angle_beta   90.00
_cell.angle_gamma   90.00
#
_symmetry.space_group_name_H-M   'P 1'
#
loop_
_entity.id
_entity.type
_entity.pdbx_description
1 polymer ?
#
loop_
_entity_poly.entity_id
_entity_poly.type
_entity_poly.pdbx_seq_one_letter_code
_entity_poly.pdbx_strand_id
1 'polypeptide(L)'
;MINDEQTITALWALLREKETNAGMNILSFTERDILENIMFYSTETKKILLKNILENCHHPRATLFRSLKKLREHKYIKIEKDKIDKRKSWILISKNIKN
;
A
#
# COMPACT_ATOMS: atom_id res chain seq x y z
N MET A 1 -19.63 2.89 16.64
CA MET A 1 -18.90 1.97 15.76
C MET A 1 -18.36 2.70 14.54
N ILE A 2 -17.07 2.61 14.31
CA ILE A 2 -16.47 3.25 13.15
C ILE A 2 -16.76 2.40 11.92
N ASN A 3 -17.35 3.00 10.90
CA ASN A 3 -17.60 2.28 9.66
C ASN A 3 -16.34 2.32 8.77
N ASP A 4 -16.34 1.52 7.72
CA ASP A 4 -15.19 1.41 6.82
C ASP A 4 -14.85 2.75 6.18
N GLU A 5 -15.86 3.53 5.87
CA GLU A 5 -15.69 4.83 5.25
C GLU A 5 -14.93 5.79 6.16
N GLN A 6 -15.26 5.80 7.45
CA GLN A 6 -14.57 6.63 8.41
C GLN A 6 -13.13 6.19 8.61
N THR A 7 -12.88 4.88 8.60
CA THR A 7 -11.54 4.34 8.71
C THR A 7 -10.69 4.75 7.52
N ILE A 8 -11.24 4.66 6.33
CA ILE A 8 -10.57 5.07 5.10
C ILE A 8 -10.23 6.55 5.14
N THR A 9 -11.18 7.37 5.55
CA THR A 9 -10.97 8.82 5.67
C THR A 9 -9.84 9.13 6.65
N ALA A 10 -9.81 8.43 7.77
CA ALA A 10 -8.75 8.61 8.76
C ALA A 10 -7.38 8.24 8.21
N LEU A 11 -7.30 7.17 7.44
CA LEU A 11 -6.06 6.76 6.79
C LEU A 11 -5.59 7.79 5.77
N TRP A 12 -6.50 8.30 4.96
CA TRP A 12 -6.18 9.35 4.00
C TRP A 12 -5.64 10.59 4.69
N ALA A 13 -6.28 11.01 5.78
CA ALA A 13 -5.85 12.18 6.54
C ALA A 13 -4.45 11.97 7.11
N LEU A 14 -4.19 10.78 7.63
CA LEU A 14 -2.89 10.45 8.21
C LEU A 14 -1.80 10.47 7.15
N LEU A 15 -2.06 9.89 5.98
CA LEU A 15 -1.11 9.89 4.88
C LEU A 15 -0.80 11.30 4.42
N ARG A 16 -1.85 12.11 4.29
CA ARG A 16 -1.70 13.50 3.86
C ARG A 16 -0.86 14.30 4.85
N GLU A 17 -1.10 14.12 6.11
CA GLU A 17 -0.34 14.79 7.16
C GLU A 17 1.14 14.41 7.11
N LYS A 18 1.43 13.13 6.95
CA LYS A 18 2.81 12.66 6.84
C LYS A 18 3.51 13.18 5.60
N GLU A 19 2.81 13.23 4.49
CA GLU A 19 3.35 13.79 3.26
C GLU A 19 3.72 15.25 3.45
N THR A 20 2.86 16.01 4.07
CA THR A 20 3.09 17.43 4.33
C THR A 20 4.28 17.63 5.25
N ASN A 21 4.34 16.87 6.34
CA ASN A 21 5.42 16.99 7.32
C ASN A 21 6.77 16.59 6.75
N ALA A 22 6.77 15.62 5.83
CA ALA A 22 8.00 15.17 5.19
C ALA A 22 8.40 16.01 3.99
N GLY A 23 7.58 16.97 3.63
CA GLY A 23 7.79 17.72 2.39
C GLY A 23 7.52 16.88 1.16
N MET A 24 6.78 15.79 1.34
CA MET A 24 6.56 14.82 0.27
C MET A 24 5.11 14.78 -0.14
N ASN A 25 4.75 15.65 -1.01
CA ASN A 25 3.41 15.70 -1.56
C ASN A 25 3.38 14.95 -2.88
N ILE A 26 3.81 13.69 -2.84
CA ILE A 26 4.19 12.98 -4.05
C ILE A 26 3.28 11.85 -4.47
N LEU A 27 2.40 11.36 -3.60
CA LEU A 27 1.51 10.29 -3.98
C LEU A 27 0.31 10.82 -4.73
N SER A 28 0.07 10.29 -5.92
CA SER A 28 -1.13 10.59 -6.68
C SER A 28 -2.32 9.89 -6.03
N PHE A 29 -3.53 10.27 -6.49
CA PHE A 29 -4.74 9.61 -6.04
C PHE A 29 -4.68 8.10 -6.27
N THR A 30 -4.18 7.70 -7.44
CA THR A 30 -4.06 6.28 -7.79
C THR A 30 -3.13 5.53 -6.84
N GLU A 31 -1.98 6.12 -6.53
CA GLU A 31 -1.04 5.50 -5.60
C GLU A 31 -1.61 5.38 -4.20
N ARG A 32 -2.33 6.38 -3.75
CA ARG A 32 -2.99 6.33 -2.45
C ARG A 32 -4.07 5.26 -2.41
N ASP A 33 -4.84 5.14 -3.47
CA ASP A 33 -5.88 4.14 -3.56
C ASP A 33 -5.29 2.73 -3.50
N ILE A 34 -4.20 2.50 -4.21
CA ILE A 34 -3.52 1.22 -4.21
C ILE A 34 -2.93 0.92 -2.84
N LEU A 35 -2.29 1.90 -2.21
CA LEU A 35 -1.74 1.73 -0.87
C LEU A 35 -2.85 1.37 0.12
N GLU A 36 -3.98 2.03 0.01
CA GLU A 36 -5.13 1.75 0.85
C GLU A 36 -5.63 0.33 0.66
N ASN A 37 -5.68 -0.15 -0.59
CA ASN A 37 -6.05 -1.53 -0.86
C ASN A 37 -5.07 -2.50 -0.22
N ILE A 38 -3.78 -2.22 -0.30
CA ILE A 38 -2.76 -3.04 0.33
C ILE A 38 -2.99 -3.10 1.84
N MET A 39 -3.25 -1.96 2.46
CA MET A 39 -3.49 -1.89 3.88
C MET A 39 -4.76 -2.64 4.28
N PHE A 40 -5.80 -2.56 3.47
CA PHE A 40 -7.05 -3.24 3.72
C PHE A 40 -6.90 -4.77 3.68
N TYR A 41 -6.17 -5.27 2.68
CA TYR A 41 -5.98 -6.72 2.53
C TYR A 41 -4.84 -7.27 3.37
N SER A 42 -3.97 -6.41 3.88
CA SER A 42 -2.88 -6.82 4.78
C SER A 42 -3.44 -6.91 6.19
N THR A 43 -3.68 -8.11 6.64
CA THR A 43 -4.26 -8.36 7.95
C THR A 43 -3.21 -8.22 9.04
N GLU A 44 -3.36 -8.99 10.09
CA GLU A 44 -2.47 -8.93 11.26
C GLU A 44 -1.01 -9.17 10.94
N THR A 45 -0.71 -9.90 9.87
CA THR A 45 0.67 -10.18 9.48
C THR A 45 1.35 -8.99 8.81
N LYS A 46 0.57 -7.99 8.41
CA LYS A 46 1.05 -6.79 7.72
C LYS A 46 1.76 -7.08 6.41
N LYS A 47 1.42 -8.18 5.79
CA LYS A 47 1.92 -8.52 4.47
C LYS A 47 0.81 -9.17 3.66
N ILE A 48 0.94 -9.06 2.35
CA ILE A 48 -0.02 -9.63 1.43
C ILE A 48 0.74 -10.14 0.20
N LEU A 49 0.27 -11.23 -0.38
CA LEU A 49 0.84 -11.71 -1.63
C LEU A 49 0.57 -10.71 -2.75
N LEU A 50 1.59 -10.42 -3.52
CA LEU A 50 1.44 -9.55 -4.69
C LEU A 50 0.32 -10.03 -5.59
N LYS A 51 0.19 -11.34 -5.76
CA LYS A 51 -0.87 -11.95 -6.56
C LYS A 51 -2.25 -11.52 -6.10
N ASN A 52 -2.46 -11.43 -4.78
CA ASN A 52 -3.77 -11.05 -4.26
C ASN A 52 -4.13 -9.62 -4.64
N ILE A 53 -3.16 -8.72 -4.62
CA ILE A 53 -3.39 -7.34 -5.04
C ILE A 53 -3.69 -7.28 -6.53
N LEU A 54 -2.95 -8.03 -7.33
CA LEU A 54 -3.17 -8.06 -8.78
C LEU A 54 -4.55 -8.59 -9.13
N GLU A 55 -5.07 -9.51 -8.35
CA GLU A 55 -6.38 -10.11 -8.61
C GLU A 55 -7.55 -9.29 -8.08
N ASN A 56 -7.35 -8.55 -7.00
CA ASN A 56 -8.44 -7.88 -6.31
C ASN A 56 -8.48 -6.37 -6.47
N CYS A 57 -7.45 -5.77 -7.02
CA CYS A 57 -7.42 -4.34 -7.23
C CYS A 57 -7.99 -4.00 -8.60
N HIS A 58 -8.77 -2.94 -8.67
CA HIS A 58 -9.49 -2.58 -9.91
C HIS A 58 -8.65 -1.82 -10.92
N HIS A 59 -7.40 -1.59 -10.64
CA HIS A 59 -6.55 -0.83 -11.55
C HIS A 59 -5.91 -1.75 -12.60
N PRO A 60 -5.62 -1.22 -13.80
CA PRO A 60 -4.89 -1.99 -14.80
C PRO A 60 -3.55 -2.45 -14.28
N ARG A 61 -3.11 -3.60 -14.76
CA ARG A 61 -1.88 -4.21 -14.26
C ARG A 61 -0.66 -3.30 -14.41
N ALA A 62 -0.55 -2.61 -15.54
CA ALA A 62 0.56 -1.68 -15.77
C ALA A 62 0.55 -0.53 -14.76
N THR A 63 -0.64 -0.02 -14.46
CA THR A 63 -0.81 1.04 -13.46
C THR A 63 -0.41 0.53 -12.08
N LEU A 64 -0.82 -0.69 -11.74
CA LEU A 64 -0.45 -1.30 -10.47
C LEU A 64 1.06 -1.41 -10.30
N PHE A 65 1.75 -1.92 -11.30
CA PHE A 65 3.19 -2.10 -11.21
C PHE A 65 3.92 -0.77 -11.08
N ARG A 66 3.50 0.25 -11.81
CA ARG A 66 4.09 1.58 -11.69
C ARG A 66 3.87 2.16 -10.30
N SER A 67 2.66 2.02 -9.79
CA SER A 67 2.30 2.55 -8.48
C SER A 67 3.04 1.81 -7.37
N LEU A 68 3.16 0.50 -7.48
CA LEU A 68 3.89 -0.29 -6.51
C LEU A 68 5.37 0.08 -6.49
N LYS A 69 5.94 0.32 -7.66
CA LYS A 69 7.33 0.77 -7.75
C LYS A 69 7.51 2.10 -7.03
N LYS A 70 6.61 3.03 -7.25
CA LYS A 70 6.68 4.35 -6.63
C LYS A 70 6.49 4.27 -5.12
N LEU A 71 5.52 3.49 -4.67
CA LEU A 71 5.31 3.28 -3.24
C LEU A 71 6.54 2.67 -2.57
N ARG A 72 7.19 1.74 -3.25
CA ARG A 72 8.42 1.13 -2.75
C ARG A 72 9.56 2.14 -2.69
N GLU A 73 9.72 2.95 -3.74
CA GLU A 73 10.76 3.98 -3.78
C GLU A 73 10.61 4.99 -2.66
N HIS A 74 9.39 5.31 -2.31
CA HIS A 74 9.11 6.25 -1.22
C HIS A 74 8.99 5.56 0.14
N LYS A 75 9.32 4.29 0.21
CA LYS A 75 9.41 3.53 1.46
C LYS A 75 8.09 3.34 2.20
N TYR A 76 6.98 3.39 1.48
CA TYR A 76 5.69 3.04 2.06
C TYR A 76 5.51 1.54 2.16
N ILE A 77 6.10 0.81 1.22
CA ILE A 77 6.02 -0.65 1.19
C ILE A 77 7.39 -1.23 0.85
N LYS A 78 7.52 -2.53 1.14
CA LYS A 78 8.64 -3.34 0.68
C LYS A 78 8.08 -4.51 -0.10
N ILE A 79 8.83 -5.00 -1.08
CA ILE A 79 8.45 -6.18 -1.83
C ILE A 79 9.56 -7.18 -1.67
N GLU A 80 9.21 -8.37 -1.19
CA GLU A 80 10.18 -9.46 -0.94
C GLU A 80 9.71 -10.73 -1.61
N LYS A 81 10.66 -11.49 -2.13
CA LYS A 81 10.33 -12.80 -2.68
C LYS A 81 10.18 -13.81 -1.56
N ASP A 82 9.30 -14.77 -1.77
CA ASP A 82 9.13 -15.85 -0.82
C ASP A 82 10.43 -16.67 -0.75
N LYS A 83 10.78 -17.10 0.44
CA LYS A 83 12.04 -17.84 0.65
C LYS A 83 12.01 -19.23 0.07
N ILE A 84 10.86 -19.83 0.01
CA ILE A 84 10.69 -21.20 -0.45
C ILE A 84 10.28 -21.24 -1.92
N ASP A 85 9.24 -20.49 -2.27
CA ASP A 85 8.76 -20.42 -3.65
C ASP A 85 9.06 -19.06 -4.23
N LYS A 86 10.15 -18.99 -4.99
CA LYS A 86 10.62 -17.71 -5.55
C LYS A 86 9.69 -17.11 -6.60
N ARG A 87 8.65 -17.83 -6.98
CA ARG A 87 7.64 -17.27 -7.89
C ARG A 87 6.64 -16.39 -7.15
N LYS A 88 6.61 -16.48 -5.83
CA LYS A 88 5.73 -15.65 -5.00
C LYS A 88 6.46 -14.43 -4.51
N SER A 89 5.77 -13.32 -4.46
CA SER A 89 6.29 -12.08 -3.89
C SER A 89 5.32 -11.58 -2.83
N TRP A 90 5.86 -11.01 -1.77
CA TRP A 90 5.09 -10.45 -0.68
C TRP A 90 5.24 -8.94 -0.66
N ILE A 91 4.15 -8.25 -0.40
CA ILE A 91 4.15 -6.82 -0.16
C ILE A 91 4.04 -6.62 1.35
N LEU A 92 5.00 -5.92 1.92
CA LEU A 92 5.01 -5.62 3.35
C LEU A 92 4.80 -4.13 3.55
N ILE A 93 3.99 -3.78 4.54
CA ILE A 93 3.77 -2.38 4.88
C ILE A 93 4.92 -1.88 5.71
N SER A 94 5.46 -0.75 5.33
CA SER A 94 6.57 -0.14 6.05
C SER A 94 6.12 0.38 7.41
N LYS A 95 7.02 0.33 8.38
CA LYS A 95 6.76 0.85 9.73
C LYS A 95 6.42 2.34 9.73
N ASN A 96 6.85 3.06 8.72
CA ASN A 96 6.61 4.51 8.64
C ASN A 96 5.15 4.89 8.47
N ILE A 97 4.31 3.95 8.07
CA ILE A 97 2.88 4.21 7.83
C ILE A 97 2.05 3.94 9.06
N LYS A 98 2.65 3.31 10.05
CA LYS A 98 1.93 2.86 11.19
C LYS A 98 1.87 3.90 12.28
N ASN A 99 1.26 4.89 12.16
CA ASN A 99 1.01 5.76 13.33
C ASN A 99 -0.12 6.67 13.00
#